data_b762e600eadbb562b1a5762f0b045a85
#
_entry.id   b762e600eadbb562b1a5762f0b045a85
#
_cell.length_a   1.000
_cell.length_b   1.000
_cell.length_c   1.000
_cell.angle_alpha   90.00
_cell.angle_beta   90.00
_cell.angle_gamma   90.00
#
_symmetry.space_group_name_H-M   'P 1'
#
loop_
_entity.id
_entity.type
_entity.pdbx_description
1 polymer ?
#
loop_
_entity_poly.entity_id
_entity_poly.type
_entity_poly.pdbx_seq_one_letter_code
_entity_poly.pdbx_strand_id
1 'polypeptide(L)'
;MNGLQLIKFSILFNYLAFIVGLFRYKYFNKELRTFFYFVAFGVLTEIYTKFHQHFIMKSTMPIGHFYFPIAFLILTLFYFRLLNNFIKPIYFYIISIIYLLYCIINPVFIQSLNEYSSLVGAIGALLVFLFSVVYFIKVMSEAKIEKLSHEPLIWINTAVLIYYSFNFFYFSLYNLRIIESLEMAKLVTVFFGVFNLFFYLIISVGFAISKRK
;
A
#
# COMPACT_ATOMS: atom_id res chain seq x y z
N MET A 1 -10.99 18.20 -14.29
CA MET A 1 -10.69 18.04 -12.85
C MET A 1 -9.18 18.19 -12.70
N ASN A 2 -8.69 19.15 -11.90
CA ASN A 2 -7.25 19.33 -11.69
C ASN A 2 -6.70 18.15 -10.87
N GLY A 3 -5.42 17.77 -11.10
CA GLY A 3 -4.79 16.63 -10.42
C GLY A 3 -4.90 16.66 -8.88
N LEU A 4 -4.81 17.86 -8.28
CA LEU A 4 -5.04 18.05 -6.83
C LEU A 4 -6.48 17.74 -6.39
N GLN A 5 -7.47 18.04 -7.23
CA GLN A 5 -8.88 17.69 -6.95
C GLN A 5 -9.09 16.18 -7.01
N LEU A 6 -8.41 15.51 -7.95
CA LEU A 6 -8.47 14.06 -8.10
C LEU A 6 -7.84 13.36 -6.89
N ILE A 7 -6.70 13.84 -6.38
CA ILE A 7 -6.09 13.29 -5.15
C ILE A 7 -7.03 13.49 -3.96
N LYS A 8 -7.59 14.70 -3.77
CA LYS A 8 -8.55 14.94 -2.69
C LYS A 8 -9.77 14.02 -2.79
N PHE A 9 -10.22 13.76 -4.01
CA PHE A 9 -11.33 12.84 -4.26
C PHE A 9 -10.93 11.38 -3.97
N SER A 10 -9.73 10.96 -4.36
CA SER A 10 -9.25 9.59 -4.10
C SER A 10 -9.11 9.27 -2.60
N ILE A 11 -8.83 10.27 -1.77
CA ILE A 11 -8.78 10.13 -0.31
C ILE A 11 -10.14 9.71 0.27
N LEU A 12 -11.26 10.16 -0.34
CA LEU A 12 -12.60 9.74 0.10
C LEU A 12 -12.79 8.22 -0.02
N PHE A 13 -12.17 7.59 -1.01
CA PHE A 13 -12.24 6.14 -1.18
C PHE A 13 -11.41 5.37 -0.15
N ASN A 14 -10.35 5.97 0.39
CA ASN A 14 -9.65 5.40 1.55
C ASN A 14 -10.60 5.34 2.77
N TYR A 15 -11.32 6.42 3.06
CA TYR A 15 -12.34 6.42 4.12
C TYR A 15 -13.47 5.43 3.81
N LEU A 16 -13.92 5.31 2.56
CA LEU A 16 -14.93 4.34 2.16
C LEU A 16 -14.47 2.91 2.47
N ALA A 17 -13.24 2.54 2.06
CA ALA A 17 -12.69 1.22 2.34
C ALA A 17 -12.59 0.94 3.84
N PHE A 18 -12.19 1.95 4.63
CA PHE A 18 -12.15 1.85 6.08
C PHE A 18 -13.53 1.63 6.69
N ILE A 19 -14.54 2.41 6.29
CA ILE A 19 -15.91 2.30 6.78
C ILE A 19 -16.51 0.94 6.42
N VAL A 20 -16.39 0.51 5.16
CA VAL A 20 -16.85 -0.83 4.73
C VAL A 20 -16.15 -1.91 5.54
N GLY A 21 -14.83 -1.79 5.74
CA GLY A 21 -14.05 -2.70 6.56
C GLY A 21 -14.52 -2.76 8.01
N LEU A 22 -14.86 -1.62 8.64
CA LEU A 22 -15.43 -1.59 10.01
C LEU A 22 -16.74 -2.35 10.10
N PHE A 23 -17.68 -2.10 9.19
CA PHE A 23 -18.97 -2.80 9.19
C PHE A 23 -18.83 -4.29 8.94
N ARG A 24 -17.83 -4.70 8.16
CA ARG A 24 -17.58 -6.11 7.81
C ARG A 24 -16.57 -6.79 8.72
N TYR A 25 -15.93 -6.10 9.66
CA TYR A 25 -14.82 -6.59 10.50
C TYR A 25 -15.13 -7.90 11.24
N LYS A 26 -16.36 -8.09 11.71
CA LYS A 26 -16.82 -9.31 12.40
C LYS A 26 -16.76 -10.57 11.51
N TYR A 27 -16.76 -10.40 10.19
CA TYR A 27 -16.70 -11.49 9.22
C TYR A 27 -15.28 -11.78 8.73
N PHE A 28 -14.29 -10.97 9.16
CA PHE A 28 -12.92 -11.09 8.69
C PHE A 28 -12.19 -12.26 9.37
N ASN A 29 -11.52 -13.07 8.54
CA ASN A 29 -10.48 -13.98 8.98
C ASN A 29 -9.21 -13.20 9.42
N LYS A 30 -8.18 -13.93 9.88
CA LYS A 30 -6.93 -13.31 10.37
C LYS A 30 -6.21 -12.48 9.29
N GLU A 31 -6.24 -12.92 8.06
CA GLU A 31 -5.61 -12.27 6.91
C GLU A 31 -6.31 -10.95 6.58
N LEU A 32 -7.63 -10.98 6.43
CA LEU A 32 -8.44 -9.78 6.18
C LEU A 32 -8.32 -8.75 7.29
N ARG A 33 -8.27 -9.19 8.56
CA ARG A 33 -8.03 -8.28 9.71
C ARG A 33 -6.67 -7.60 9.61
N THR A 34 -5.62 -8.35 9.22
CA THR A 34 -4.30 -7.76 9.05
C THR A 34 -4.31 -6.71 7.94
N PHE A 35 -4.96 -7.01 6.82
CA PHE A 35 -5.09 -6.04 5.74
C PHE A 35 -5.95 -4.83 6.13
N PHE A 36 -6.99 -5.03 6.91
CA PHE A 36 -7.78 -3.94 7.47
C PHE A 36 -6.94 -3.00 8.36
N TYR A 37 -6.01 -3.53 9.14
CA TYR A 37 -5.07 -2.68 9.91
C TYR A 37 -4.18 -1.84 9.03
N PHE A 38 -3.78 -2.34 7.85
CA PHE A 38 -3.08 -1.52 6.86
C PHE A 38 -3.94 -0.35 6.37
N VAL A 39 -5.21 -0.59 6.02
CA VAL A 39 -6.15 0.47 5.62
C VAL A 39 -6.38 1.46 6.75
N ALA A 40 -6.59 0.98 7.97
CA ALA A 40 -6.77 1.82 9.15
C ALA A 40 -5.53 2.69 9.43
N PHE A 41 -4.33 2.12 9.31
CA PHE A 41 -3.08 2.86 9.45
C PHE A 41 -2.95 3.95 8.38
N GLY A 42 -3.33 3.67 7.14
CA GLY A 42 -3.38 4.68 6.06
C GLY A 42 -4.32 5.85 6.40
N VAL A 43 -5.53 5.55 6.89
CA VAL A 43 -6.51 6.59 7.32
C VAL A 43 -5.94 7.42 8.48
N LEU A 44 -5.37 6.78 9.49
CA LEU A 44 -4.78 7.49 10.64
C LEU A 44 -3.63 8.40 10.21
N THR A 45 -2.76 7.92 9.31
CA THR A 45 -1.66 8.72 8.77
C THR A 45 -2.18 9.91 7.97
N GLU A 46 -3.23 9.74 7.17
CA GLU A 46 -3.86 10.83 6.41
C GLU A 46 -4.45 11.91 7.35
N ILE A 47 -5.15 11.49 8.39
CA ILE A 47 -5.71 12.41 9.40
C ILE A 47 -4.56 13.16 10.10
N TYR A 48 -3.52 12.45 10.51
CA TYR A 48 -2.34 13.06 11.14
C TYR A 48 -1.64 14.04 10.21
N THR A 49 -1.47 13.70 8.94
CA THR A 49 -0.84 14.58 7.93
C THR A 49 -1.63 15.87 7.76
N LYS A 50 -2.97 15.81 7.68
CA LYS A 50 -3.83 17.00 7.58
C LYS A 50 -3.76 17.85 8.85
N PHE A 51 -3.79 17.22 10.03
CA PHE A 51 -3.62 17.91 11.30
C PHE A 51 -2.27 18.63 11.36
N HIS A 52 -1.19 17.93 11.02
CA HIS A 52 0.16 18.48 11.00
C HIS A 52 0.29 19.68 10.05
N GLN A 53 -0.27 19.59 8.84
CA GLN A 53 -0.29 20.69 7.87
C GLN A 53 -1.05 21.93 8.39
N HIS A 54 -2.16 21.70 9.07
CA HIS A 54 -3.02 22.79 9.54
C HIS A 54 -2.46 23.51 10.78
N PHE A 55 -1.93 22.74 11.75
CA PHE A 55 -1.54 23.31 13.06
C PHE A 55 -0.05 23.56 13.22
N ILE A 56 0.81 22.80 12.53
CA ILE A 56 2.26 22.87 12.74
C ILE A 56 2.95 23.63 11.61
N MET A 57 2.34 23.68 10.41
CA MET A 57 2.86 24.36 9.20
C MET A 57 4.29 23.98 8.80
N LYS A 58 4.75 22.79 9.22
CA LYS A 58 6.06 22.24 8.88
C LYS A 58 5.94 21.24 7.74
N SER A 59 7.08 20.92 7.13
CA SER A 59 7.17 19.88 6.09
C SER A 59 6.55 18.56 6.57
N THR A 60 5.77 17.91 5.71
CA THR A 60 5.21 16.57 5.95
C THR A 60 6.10 15.44 5.43
N MET A 61 7.24 15.77 4.84
CA MET A 61 8.19 14.79 4.28
C MET A 61 8.66 13.75 5.32
N PRO A 62 8.95 14.11 6.60
CA PRO A 62 9.32 13.11 7.60
C PRO A 62 8.26 12.03 7.84
N ILE A 63 6.98 12.34 7.65
CA ILE A 63 5.89 11.38 7.86
C ILE A 63 6.06 10.18 6.93
N GLY A 64 6.50 10.39 5.68
CA GLY A 64 6.75 9.32 4.72
C GLY A 64 7.84 8.34 5.17
N HIS A 65 8.91 8.84 5.80
CA HIS A 65 10.00 8.00 6.32
C HIS A 65 9.54 7.04 7.43
N PHE A 66 8.49 7.37 8.18
CA PHE A 66 7.87 6.49 9.17
C PHE A 66 6.72 5.65 8.59
N TYR A 67 5.97 6.22 7.64
CA TYR A 67 4.83 5.54 7.03
C TYR A 67 5.25 4.29 6.27
N PHE A 68 6.24 4.39 5.37
CA PHE A 68 6.63 3.27 4.50
C PHE A 68 7.12 2.04 5.27
N PRO A 69 8.01 2.14 6.28
CA PRO A 69 8.42 0.97 7.06
C PRO A 69 7.25 0.28 7.77
N ILE A 70 6.38 1.05 8.41
CA ILE A 70 5.24 0.49 9.16
C ILE A 70 4.23 -0.16 8.21
N ALA A 71 3.87 0.53 7.13
CA ALA A 71 2.97 0.00 6.11
C ALA A 71 3.52 -1.30 5.49
N PHE A 72 4.82 -1.34 5.19
CA PHE A 72 5.50 -2.53 4.68
C PHE A 72 5.44 -3.69 5.68
N LEU A 73 5.69 -3.46 6.97
CA LEU A 73 5.61 -4.52 7.98
C LEU A 73 4.21 -5.10 8.10
N ILE A 74 3.16 -4.26 8.07
CA ILE A 74 1.78 -4.75 8.13
C ILE A 74 1.47 -5.61 6.89
N LEU A 75 1.88 -5.16 5.70
CA LEU A 75 1.69 -5.92 4.46
C LEU A 75 2.54 -7.20 4.42
N THR A 76 3.77 -7.16 4.92
CA THR A 76 4.58 -8.37 5.06
C THR A 76 3.94 -9.38 6.00
N LEU A 77 3.35 -8.94 7.12
CA LEU A 77 2.59 -9.81 8.02
C LEU A 77 1.34 -10.39 7.34
N PHE A 78 0.68 -9.60 6.48
CA PHE A 78 -0.45 -10.08 5.67
C PHE A 78 0.00 -11.19 4.72
N TYR A 79 1.06 -10.98 3.94
CA TYR A 79 1.58 -11.99 3.02
C TYR A 79 2.22 -13.18 3.73
N PHE A 80 2.87 -12.98 4.86
CA PHE A 80 3.33 -14.07 5.71
C PHE A 80 2.19 -15.03 6.06
N ARG A 81 1.02 -14.50 6.48
CA ARG A 81 -0.15 -15.33 6.80
C ARG A 81 -0.72 -16.04 5.57
N LEU A 82 -0.69 -15.41 4.39
CA LEU A 82 -1.16 -16.01 3.15
C LEU A 82 -0.22 -17.08 2.58
N LEU A 83 1.08 -16.93 2.78
CA LEU A 83 2.13 -17.70 2.08
C LEU A 83 2.93 -18.64 3.00
N ASN A 84 2.64 -18.69 4.31
CA ASN A 84 3.43 -19.46 5.29
C ASN A 84 3.56 -20.97 4.96
N ASN A 85 2.58 -21.57 4.27
CA ASN A 85 2.63 -22.95 3.80
C ASN A 85 3.24 -23.11 2.40
N PHE A 86 3.60 -22.01 1.73
CA PHE A 86 4.14 -21.99 0.37
C PHE A 86 5.59 -21.50 0.33
N ILE A 87 5.93 -20.54 1.18
CA ILE A 87 7.27 -19.98 1.35
C ILE A 87 7.73 -20.21 2.80
N LYS A 88 8.99 -20.58 2.99
CA LYS A 88 9.56 -20.73 4.32
C LYS A 88 9.52 -19.40 5.10
N PRO A 89 9.05 -19.39 6.36
CA PRO A 89 8.91 -18.18 7.18
C PRO A 89 10.18 -17.32 7.27
N ILE A 90 11.34 -17.97 7.22
CA ILE A 90 12.65 -17.30 7.35
C ILE A 90 12.86 -16.20 6.29
N TYR A 91 12.36 -16.38 5.08
CA TYR A 91 12.50 -15.37 4.02
C TYR A 91 11.77 -14.06 4.33
N PHE A 92 10.58 -14.14 4.97
CA PHE A 92 9.86 -12.95 5.39
C PHE A 92 10.63 -12.17 6.46
N TYR A 93 11.24 -12.86 7.41
CA TYR A 93 12.07 -12.23 8.46
C TYR A 93 13.31 -11.57 7.85
N ILE A 94 14.04 -12.29 6.98
CA ILE A 94 15.25 -11.76 6.33
C ILE A 94 14.91 -10.51 5.50
N ILE A 95 13.88 -10.57 4.64
CA ILE A 95 13.46 -9.45 3.80
C ILE A 95 13.04 -8.26 4.68
N SER A 96 12.29 -8.50 5.76
CA SER A 96 11.87 -7.43 6.67
C SER A 96 13.05 -6.77 7.36
N ILE A 97 14.00 -7.55 7.87
CA ILE A 97 15.19 -7.01 8.54
C ILE A 97 16.04 -6.17 7.57
N ILE A 98 16.31 -6.70 6.38
CA ILE A 98 17.09 -5.98 5.36
C ILE A 98 16.39 -4.66 4.97
N TYR A 99 15.06 -4.70 4.74
CA TYR A 99 14.30 -3.51 4.38
C TYR A 99 14.29 -2.48 5.51
N LEU A 100 14.10 -2.90 6.77
CA LEU A 100 14.13 -1.99 7.92
C LEU A 100 15.51 -1.35 8.14
N LEU A 101 16.58 -2.13 7.99
CA LEU A 101 17.95 -1.60 8.02
C LEU A 101 18.14 -0.54 6.93
N TYR A 102 17.67 -0.81 5.72
CA TYR A 102 17.69 0.17 4.65
C TYR A 102 16.89 1.45 4.99
N CYS A 103 15.70 1.31 5.60
CA CYS A 103 14.88 2.45 6.03
C CYS A 103 15.58 3.32 7.10
N ILE A 104 16.44 2.73 7.95
CA ILE A 104 17.21 3.46 8.95
C ILE A 104 18.42 4.15 8.30
N ILE A 105 19.10 3.48 7.37
CA ILE A 105 20.29 4.00 6.68
C ILE A 105 19.91 5.13 5.71
N ASN A 106 18.78 5.01 5.02
CA ASN A 106 18.37 5.95 3.96
C ASN A 106 18.33 7.41 4.43
N PRO A 107 17.66 7.79 5.55
CA PRO A 107 17.56 9.19 5.98
C PRO A 107 18.87 9.78 6.47
N VAL A 108 19.85 8.95 6.80
CA VAL A 108 21.17 9.40 7.30
C VAL A 108 22.16 9.62 6.15
N PHE A 109 22.14 8.75 5.12
CA PHE A 109 23.21 8.71 4.11
C PHE A 109 22.72 8.98 2.68
N ILE A 110 21.40 8.86 2.38
CA ILE A 110 20.91 8.84 0.99
C ILE A 110 19.89 9.94 0.72
N GLN A 111 18.79 9.98 1.46
CA GLN A 111 17.69 10.95 1.31
C GLN A 111 17.35 11.54 2.67
N SER A 112 17.61 12.83 2.87
CA SER A 112 17.36 13.48 4.17
C SER A 112 15.88 13.39 4.59
N LEU A 113 15.60 13.53 5.90
CA LEU A 113 14.23 13.53 6.42
C LEU A 113 13.35 14.65 5.83
N ASN A 114 13.95 15.69 5.28
CA ASN A 114 13.24 16.80 4.64
C ASN A 114 12.97 16.56 3.15
N GLU A 115 13.45 15.44 2.61
CA GLU A 115 13.20 15.03 1.24
C GLU A 115 12.14 13.93 1.18
N TYR A 116 11.55 13.75 -0.01
CA TYR A 116 10.59 12.69 -0.23
C TYR A 116 11.28 11.32 -0.25
N SER A 117 10.87 10.41 0.62
CA SER A 117 11.46 9.07 0.79
C SER A 117 11.12 8.12 -0.38
N SER A 118 11.42 8.55 -1.61
CA SER A 118 11.06 7.82 -2.83
C SER A 118 11.78 6.48 -2.99
N LEU A 119 13.05 6.39 -2.60
CA LEU A 119 13.81 5.13 -2.67
C LEU A 119 13.25 4.07 -1.73
N VAL A 120 12.94 4.46 -0.48
CA VAL A 120 12.28 3.58 0.48
C VAL A 120 10.92 3.12 -0.05
N GLY A 121 10.15 4.06 -0.61
CA GLY A 121 8.86 3.77 -1.24
C GLY A 121 8.99 2.81 -2.43
N ALA A 122 9.98 3.01 -3.32
CA ALA A 122 10.21 2.16 -4.48
C ALA A 122 10.56 0.71 -4.11
N ILE A 123 11.54 0.54 -3.21
CA ILE A 123 11.95 -0.80 -2.77
C ILE A 123 10.80 -1.51 -2.04
N GLY A 124 10.11 -0.82 -1.13
CA GLY A 124 8.95 -1.37 -0.44
C GLY A 124 7.83 -1.77 -1.41
N ALA A 125 7.55 -0.93 -2.41
CA ALA A 125 6.55 -1.23 -3.43
C ALA A 125 6.94 -2.45 -4.28
N LEU A 126 8.19 -2.57 -4.70
CA LEU A 126 8.68 -3.74 -5.43
C LEU A 126 8.52 -5.03 -4.63
N LEU A 127 8.91 -5.01 -3.35
CA LEU A 127 8.80 -6.20 -2.50
C LEU A 127 7.34 -6.64 -2.29
N VAL A 128 6.43 -5.68 -2.04
CA VAL A 128 5.00 -5.98 -1.89
C VAL A 128 4.40 -6.48 -3.21
N PHE A 129 4.79 -5.90 -4.34
CA PHE A 129 4.40 -6.38 -5.67
C PHE A 129 4.84 -7.84 -5.87
N LEU A 130 6.08 -8.19 -5.55
CA LEU A 130 6.59 -9.57 -5.65
C LEU A 130 5.82 -10.53 -4.74
N PHE A 131 5.49 -10.17 -3.51
CA PHE A 131 4.64 -10.98 -2.64
C PHE A 131 3.25 -11.21 -3.26
N SER A 132 2.68 -10.19 -3.90
CA SER A 132 1.39 -10.30 -4.59
C SER A 132 1.44 -11.27 -5.77
N VAL A 133 2.50 -11.21 -6.58
CA VAL A 133 2.73 -12.16 -7.68
C VAL A 133 2.83 -13.60 -7.16
N VAL A 134 3.64 -13.82 -6.11
CA VAL A 134 3.80 -15.14 -5.49
C VAL A 134 2.48 -15.68 -4.95
N TYR A 135 1.62 -14.82 -4.39
CA TYR A 135 0.29 -15.24 -3.94
C TYR A 135 -0.58 -15.73 -5.12
N PHE A 136 -0.55 -15.06 -6.27
CA PHE A 136 -1.26 -15.56 -7.45
C PHE A 136 -0.68 -16.89 -7.95
N ILE A 137 0.64 -17.06 -7.95
CA ILE A 137 1.27 -18.34 -8.30
C ILE A 137 0.77 -19.45 -7.37
N LYS A 138 0.72 -19.19 -6.05
CA LYS A 138 0.15 -20.12 -5.07
C LYS A 138 -1.28 -20.48 -5.40
N VAL A 139 -2.14 -19.49 -5.63
CA VAL A 139 -3.57 -19.72 -5.93
C VAL A 139 -3.74 -20.56 -7.18
N MET A 140 -2.96 -20.28 -8.23
CA MET A 140 -3.01 -21.04 -9.49
C MET A 140 -2.49 -22.48 -9.32
N SER A 141 -1.42 -22.67 -8.55
CA SER A 141 -0.84 -24.00 -8.33
C SER A 141 -1.69 -24.90 -7.42
N GLU A 142 -2.38 -24.31 -6.43
CA GLU A 142 -3.23 -25.07 -5.52
C GLU A 142 -4.61 -25.39 -6.10
N ALA A 143 -5.10 -24.61 -7.07
CA ALA A 143 -6.38 -24.77 -7.79
C ALA A 143 -7.61 -25.04 -6.88
N LYS A 144 -7.57 -24.52 -5.61
CA LYS A 144 -8.61 -24.79 -4.60
C LYS A 144 -9.83 -23.87 -4.70
N ILE A 145 -9.73 -22.78 -5.46
CA ILE A 145 -10.75 -21.75 -5.54
C ILE A 145 -11.60 -21.97 -6.79
N GLU A 146 -12.83 -22.43 -6.61
CA GLU A 146 -13.76 -22.67 -7.72
C GLU A 146 -14.24 -21.38 -8.39
N LYS A 147 -14.46 -20.31 -7.62
CA LYS A 147 -14.95 -19.01 -8.09
C LYS A 147 -14.13 -17.87 -7.53
N LEU A 148 -13.12 -17.43 -8.27
CA LEU A 148 -12.19 -16.36 -7.88
C LEU A 148 -12.92 -15.05 -7.52
N SER A 149 -14.02 -14.72 -8.21
CA SER A 149 -14.81 -13.50 -7.95
C SER A 149 -15.50 -13.48 -6.57
N HIS A 150 -15.66 -14.62 -5.91
CA HIS A 150 -16.27 -14.72 -4.59
C HIS A 150 -15.25 -14.73 -3.44
N GLU A 151 -13.95 -14.72 -3.74
CA GLU A 151 -12.89 -14.75 -2.74
C GLU A 151 -12.37 -13.35 -2.43
N PRO A 152 -12.61 -12.81 -1.22
CA PRO A 152 -12.19 -11.47 -0.83
C PRO A 152 -10.69 -11.22 -1.01
N LEU A 153 -9.85 -12.22 -0.71
CA LEU A 153 -8.40 -12.12 -0.79
C LEU A 153 -7.91 -11.98 -2.24
N ILE A 154 -8.64 -12.50 -3.22
CA ILE A 154 -8.31 -12.31 -4.65
C ILE A 154 -8.52 -10.85 -5.04
N TRP A 155 -9.64 -10.23 -4.66
CA TRP A 155 -9.90 -8.82 -4.92
C TRP A 155 -8.83 -7.91 -4.28
N ILE A 156 -8.51 -8.16 -3.02
CA ILE A 156 -7.49 -7.41 -2.29
C ILE A 156 -6.13 -7.57 -2.95
N ASN A 157 -5.73 -8.81 -3.29
CA ASN A 157 -4.44 -9.05 -3.92
C ASN A 157 -4.36 -8.44 -5.32
N THR A 158 -5.45 -8.45 -6.09
CA THR A 158 -5.52 -7.75 -7.39
C THR A 158 -5.31 -6.25 -7.23
N ALA A 159 -5.96 -5.64 -6.23
CA ALA A 159 -5.74 -4.23 -5.90
C ALA A 159 -4.28 -3.95 -5.57
N VAL A 160 -3.68 -4.78 -4.70
CA VAL A 160 -2.27 -4.66 -4.30
C VAL A 160 -1.35 -4.83 -5.51
N LEU A 161 -1.56 -5.84 -6.35
CA LEU A 161 -0.74 -6.07 -7.55
C LEU A 161 -0.70 -4.83 -8.44
N ILE A 162 -1.86 -4.32 -8.82
CA ILE A 162 -1.98 -3.17 -9.73
C ILE A 162 -1.40 -1.90 -9.07
N TYR A 163 -1.75 -1.62 -7.83
CA TYR A 163 -1.34 -0.40 -7.15
C TYR A 163 0.16 -0.37 -6.87
N TYR A 164 0.74 -1.47 -6.37
CA TYR A 164 2.15 -1.51 -6.02
C TYR A 164 3.08 -1.63 -7.23
N SER A 165 2.63 -2.23 -8.34
CA SER A 165 3.36 -2.15 -9.60
C SER A 165 3.48 -0.71 -10.08
N PHE A 166 2.37 0.04 -10.06
CA PHE A 166 2.38 1.46 -10.42
C PHE A 166 3.25 2.29 -9.47
N ASN A 167 3.12 2.08 -8.16
CA ASN A 167 3.89 2.83 -7.16
C ASN A 167 5.41 2.60 -7.30
N PHE A 168 5.83 1.38 -7.64
CA PHE A 168 7.25 1.12 -7.94
C PHE A 168 7.76 2.03 -9.05
N PHE A 169 7.05 2.12 -10.18
CA PHE A 169 7.43 3.02 -11.27
C PHE A 169 7.33 4.49 -10.85
N TYR A 170 6.26 4.88 -10.17
CA TYR A 170 6.06 6.24 -9.68
C TYR A 170 7.23 6.73 -8.83
N PHE A 171 7.61 5.97 -7.81
CA PHE A 171 8.71 6.33 -6.92
C PHE A 171 10.08 6.28 -7.61
N SER A 172 10.27 5.33 -8.54
CA SER A 172 11.51 5.22 -9.32
C SER A 172 11.68 6.43 -10.25
N LEU A 173 10.63 6.84 -10.97
CA LEU A 173 10.65 8.01 -11.85
C LEU A 173 10.86 9.31 -11.06
N TYR A 174 10.21 9.42 -9.89
CA TYR A 174 10.40 10.57 -9.01
C TYR A 174 11.87 10.72 -8.59
N ASN A 175 12.51 9.61 -8.22
CA ASN A 175 13.91 9.61 -7.78
C ASN A 175 14.89 9.93 -8.92
N LEU A 176 14.61 9.50 -10.14
CA LEU A 176 15.45 9.77 -11.32
C LEU A 176 15.34 11.21 -11.81
N ARG A 177 14.59 12.09 -11.15
CA ARG A 177 14.31 13.48 -11.55
C ARG A 177 13.79 13.61 -12.98
N ILE A 178 13.18 12.57 -13.53
CA ILE A 178 12.57 12.59 -14.87
C ILE A 178 11.37 13.55 -14.89
N ILE A 179 10.83 13.90 -13.73
CA ILE A 179 9.74 14.87 -13.57
C ILE A 179 10.31 16.29 -13.52
N GLU A 180 10.92 16.73 -14.60
CA GLU A 180 11.53 18.07 -14.68
C GLU A 180 10.52 19.15 -15.10
N SER A 181 9.46 18.77 -15.80
CA SER A 181 8.44 19.72 -16.24
C SER A 181 7.21 19.73 -15.34
N LEU A 182 6.60 20.92 -15.19
CA LEU A 182 5.34 21.09 -14.45
C LEU A 182 4.20 20.25 -15.05
N GLU A 183 4.22 20.03 -16.36
CA GLU A 183 3.21 19.21 -17.05
C GLU A 183 3.37 17.73 -16.71
N MET A 184 4.59 17.21 -16.72
CA MET A 184 4.88 15.84 -16.28
C MET A 184 4.49 15.63 -14.82
N ALA A 185 4.82 16.57 -13.93
CA ALA A 185 4.44 16.50 -12.52
C ALA A 185 2.90 16.44 -12.35
N LYS A 186 2.15 17.24 -13.10
CA LYS A 186 0.69 17.22 -13.12
C LYS A 186 0.14 15.88 -13.61
N LEU A 187 0.68 15.36 -14.73
CA LEU A 187 0.27 14.08 -15.30
C LEU A 187 0.47 12.93 -14.32
N VAL A 188 1.66 12.82 -13.75
CA VAL A 188 2.03 11.79 -12.77
C VAL A 188 1.14 11.88 -11.52
N THR A 189 0.82 13.09 -11.07
CA THR A 189 -0.10 13.34 -9.95
C THR A 189 -1.52 12.86 -10.25
N VAL A 190 -2.00 13.07 -11.49
CA VAL A 190 -3.31 12.56 -11.93
C VAL A 190 -3.33 11.03 -11.93
N PHE A 191 -2.31 10.39 -12.50
CA PHE A 191 -2.22 8.92 -12.50
C PHE A 191 -2.18 8.36 -11.08
N PHE A 192 -1.38 8.95 -10.19
CA PHE A 192 -1.35 8.54 -8.79
C PHE A 192 -2.74 8.59 -8.13
N GLY A 193 -3.49 9.68 -8.35
CA GLY A 193 -4.86 9.82 -7.83
C GLY A 193 -5.81 8.76 -8.40
N VAL A 194 -5.71 8.44 -9.70
CA VAL A 194 -6.53 7.40 -10.36
C VAL A 194 -6.24 6.03 -9.79
N PHE A 195 -4.96 5.64 -9.71
CA PHE A 195 -4.59 4.32 -9.18
C PHE A 195 -4.94 4.18 -7.70
N ASN A 196 -4.80 5.25 -6.91
CA ASN A 196 -5.20 5.25 -5.50
C ASN A 196 -6.71 5.07 -5.34
N LEU A 197 -7.53 5.73 -6.19
CA LEU A 197 -8.97 5.57 -6.21
C LEU A 197 -9.37 4.12 -6.52
N PHE A 198 -8.85 3.54 -7.60
CA PHE A 198 -9.13 2.15 -7.97
C PHE A 198 -8.68 1.16 -6.89
N PHE A 199 -7.51 1.40 -6.27
CA PHE A 199 -7.01 0.59 -5.18
C PHE A 199 -8.04 0.45 -4.06
N TYR A 200 -8.51 1.57 -3.52
CA TYR A 200 -9.46 1.54 -2.41
C TYR A 200 -10.88 1.11 -2.83
N LEU A 201 -11.29 1.36 -4.07
CA LEU A 201 -12.55 0.80 -4.60
C LEU A 201 -12.51 -0.73 -4.61
N ILE A 202 -11.47 -1.33 -5.17
CA ILE A 202 -11.34 -2.78 -5.27
C ILE A 202 -11.26 -3.39 -3.86
N ILE A 203 -10.53 -2.76 -2.93
CA ILE A 203 -10.47 -3.18 -1.51
C ILE A 203 -11.87 -3.13 -0.89
N SER A 204 -12.65 -2.08 -1.14
CA SER A 204 -14.02 -1.95 -0.62
C SER A 204 -14.90 -3.10 -1.10
N VAL A 205 -14.78 -3.50 -2.37
CA VAL A 205 -15.46 -4.69 -2.91
C VAL A 205 -15.00 -5.95 -2.18
N GLY A 206 -13.68 -6.15 -2.03
CA GLY A 206 -13.11 -7.29 -1.31
C GLY A 206 -13.64 -7.40 0.13
N PHE A 207 -13.72 -6.28 0.86
CA PHE A 207 -14.29 -6.26 2.20
C PHE A 207 -15.80 -6.52 2.19
N ALA A 208 -16.55 -5.95 1.23
CA ALA A 208 -18.00 -6.09 1.14
C ALA A 208 -18.46 -7.54 0.91
N ILE A 209 -17.74 -8.29 0.08
CA ILE A 209 -18.09 -9.69 -0.24
C ILE A 209 -17.63 -10.69 0.84
N SER A 210 -16.89 -10.25 1.88
CA SER A 210 -16.47 -11.14 2.97
C SER A 210 -17.68 -11.76 3.65
N LYS A 211 -17.70 -13.09 3.78
CA LYS A 211 -18.78 -13.85 4.40
C LYS A 211 -18.30 -14.47 5.72
N ARG A 212 -19.24 -14.68 6.63
CA ARG A 212 -18.99 -15.48 7.83
C ARG A 212 -18.64 -16.91 7.39
N LYS A 213 -17.41 -17.36 7.70
CA LYS A 213 -17.06 -18.79 7.63
C LYS A 213 -17.60 -19.51 8.83
#